data_7c818baf3c0c2da895a44e6514a54cd2
#
_entry.id   7c818baf3c0c2da895a44e6514a54cd2
#
_cell.length_a   1.000
_cell.length_b   1.000
_cell.length_c   1.000
_cell.angle_alpha   90.00
_cell.angle_beta   90.00
_cell.angle_gamma   90.00
#
_symmetry.space_group_name_H-M   'P 1'
#
loop_
_entity.id
_entity.type
_entity.pdbx_description
1 polymer ?
#
loop_
_entity_poly.entity_id
_entity_poly.type
_entity_poly.pdbx_seq_one_letter_code
_entity_poly.pdbx_strand_id
1 'polypeptide(L)'
;HYENGIYVIITVETFSEDELDLKMEQLDELCSAAGAVDVLEADERIWDMRRNCQESVRLISLVSLTDDVVVPVNEIAGTIKFIMKIGEKYPFPVKINAHIGDGNLHIVLCKCELSDEEWENKVEAFHKEVYTYAYSIGGRLAGEHGIGAKKLREMETYTPAGELAIMRTIKAAMDPQLILNPGKIFDL
;
A
#
# COMPACT_ATOMS: atom_id res chain seq x y z
N HIS A 1 -22.68 -12.34 10.11
CA HIS A 1 -21.68 -11.68 10.99
C HIS A 1 -20.43 -12.54 10.95
N TYR A 2 -19.36 -11.99 10.43
CA TYR A 2 -18.06 -12.65 10.53
C TYR A 2 -17.46 -12.30 11.90
N GLU A 3 -16.91 -13.31 12.58
CA GLU A 3 -16.20 -13.10 13.83
C GLU A 3 -14.87 -12.36 13.57
N ASN A 4 -14.31 -11.76 14.61
CA ASN A 4 -12.99 -11.15 14.50
C ASN A 4 -11.93 -12.23 14.23
N GLY A 5 -11.22 -12.13 13.12
CA GLY A 5 -10.24 -13.11 12.70
C GLY A 5 -9.44 -12.70 11.47
N ILE A 6 -8.57 -13.57 11.04
CA ILE A 6 -7.84 -13.44 9.77
C ILE A 6 -8.57 -14.28 8.74
N TYR A 7 -8.91 -13.67 7.63
CA TYR A 7 -9.63 -14.29 6.52
C TYR A 7 -8.76 -14.31 5.27
N VAL A 8 -8.78 -15.45 4.58
CA VAL A 8 -8.15 -15.61 3.27
C VAL A 8 -9.27 -15.88 2.26
N ILE A 9 -9.39 -15.06 1.23
CA ILE A 9 -10.34 -15.25 0.14
C ILE A 9 -9.57 -15.89 -0.99
N ILE A 10 -10.02 -17.07 -1.44
CA ILE A 10 -9.40 -17.84 -2.50
C ILE A 10 -10.42 -17.95 -3.64
N THR A 11 -10.04 -17.57 -4.85
CA THR A 11 -10.84 -17.74 -6.05
C THR A 11 -10.29 -18.91 -6.84
N VAL A 12 -11.16 -19.86 -7.17
CA VAL A 12 -10.83 -21.00 -8.01
C VAL A 12 -11.49 -20.85 -9.36
N GLU A 13 -10.70 -20.89 -10.43
CA GLU A 13 -11.18 -20.85 -11.83
C GLU A 13 -10.94 -22.20 -12.50
N THR A 14 -11.95 -22.72 -13.20
CA THR A 14 -11.91 -24.04 -13.86
C THR A 14 -12.66 -24.02 -15.17
N PHE A 15 -12.44 -25.03 -15.99
CA PHE A 15 -13.13 -25.20 -17.29
C PHE A 15 -14.34 -26.13 -17.22
N SER A 16 -14.56 -26.84 -16.10
CA SER A 16 -15.69 -27.75 -15.90
C SER A 16 -16.12 -27.81 -14.44
N GLU A 17 -17.36 -28.24 -14.20
CA GLU A 17 -17.91 -28.47 -12.85
C GLU A 17 -17.15 -29.59 -12.13
N ASP A 18 -16.88 -30.70 -12.82
CA ASP A 18 -16.12 -31.82 -12.20
C ASP A 18 -14.71 -31.40 -11.72
N GLU A 19 -14.05 -30.52 -12.48
CA GLU A 19 -12.76 -29.95 -12.09
C GLU A 19 -12.91 -29.00 -10.89
N LEU A 20 -14.00 -28.24 -10.85
CA LEU A 20 -14.29 -27.33 -9.73
C LEU A 20 -14.47 -28.12 -8.43
N ASP A 21 -15.30 -29.16 -8.46
CA ASP A 21 -15.57 -29.99 -7.28
C ASP A 21 -14.27 -30.60 -6.73
N LEU A 22 -13.44 -31.15 -7.62
CA LEU A 22 -12.15 -31.71 -7.24
C LEU A 22 -11.21 -30.67 -6.60
N LYS A 23 -11.13 -29.48 -7.18
CA LYS A 23 -10.27 -28.40 -6.64
C LYS A 23 -10.80 -27.85 -5.31
N MET A 24 -12.11 -27.77 -5.15
CA MET A 24 -12.72 -27.36 -3.89
C MET A 24 -12.44 -28.35 -2.77
N GLU A 25 -12.53 -29.66 -3.04
CA GLU A 25 -12.16 -30.70 -2.07
C GLU A 25 -10.67 -30.61 -1.67
N GLN A 26 -9.77 -30.49 -2.66
CA GLN A 26 -8.34 -30.33 -2.40
C GLN A 26 -8.02 -29.06 -1.61
N LEU A 27 -8.74 -27.96 -1.87
CA LEU A 27 -8.57 -26.70 -1.16
C LEU A 27 -9.00 -26.82 0.31
N ASP A 28 -10.14 -27.46 0.56
CA ASP A 28 -10.62 -27.72 1.92
C ASP A 28 -9.62 -28.54 2.73
N GLU A 29 -9.09 -29.63 2.14
CA GLU A 29 -8.05 -30.45 2.75
C GLU A 29 -6.78 -29.65 3.07
N LEU A 30 -6.31 -28.83 2.12
CA LEU A 30 -5.11 -27.98 2.30
C LEU A 30 -5.30 -26.92 3.38
N CYS A 31 -6.42 -26.23 3.39
CA CYS A 31 -6.74 -25.20 4.38
C CYS A 31 -6.86 -25.82 5.78
N SER A 32 -7.55 -26.95 5.90
CA SER A 32 -7.70 -27.68 7.16
C SER A 32 -6.36 -28.17 7.68
N ALA A 33 -5.50 -28.74 6.82
CA ALA A 33 -4.15 -29.17 7.17
C ALA A 33 -3.24 -28.00 7.59
N ALA A 34 -3.47 -26.79 7.03
CA ALA A 34 -2.78 -25.57 7.40
C ALA A 34 -3.30 -24.93 8.70
N GLY A 35 -4.33 -25.49 9.31
CA GLY A 35 -4.90 -25.03 10.57
C GLY A 35 -6.00 -23.97 10.44
N ALA A 36 -6.68 -23.93 9.30
CA ALA A 36 -7.89 -23.13 9.17
C ALA A 36 -8.93 -23.56 10.20
N VAL A 37 -9.57 -22.60 10.84
CA VAL A 37 -10.63 -22.85 11.83
C VAL A 37 -11.91 -23.30 11.12
N ASP A 38 -12.14 -22.73 9.93
CA ASP A 38 -13.31 -23.01 9.11
C ASP A 38 -12.99 -22.73 7.64
N VAL A 39 -13.64 -23.43 6.74
CA VAL A 39 -13.58 -23.22 5.27
C VAL A 39 -15.01 -23.03 4.78
N LEU A 40 -15.30 -21.86 4.25
CA LEU A 40 -16.65 -21.45 3.90
C LEU A 40 -16.74 -21.11 2.42
N GLU A 41 -17.80 -21.53 1.77
CA GLU A 41 -18.15 -21.02 0.47
C GLU A 41 -18.65 -19.59 0.61
N ALA A 42 -18.10 -18.67 -0.17
CA ALA A 42 -18.44 -17.27 -0.14
C ALA A 42 -19.28 -16.88 -1.35
N ASP A 43 -20.32 -16.06 -1.12
CA ASP A 43 -21.04 -15.40 -2.21
C ASP A 43 -20.30 -14.14 -2.70
N GLU A 44 -20.74 -13.58 -3.84
CA GLU A 44 -20.11 -12.41 -4.46
C GLU A 44 -20.06 -11.17 -3.54
N ARG A 45 -20.90 -11.08 -2.50
CA ARG A 45 -20.93 -9.95 -1.56
C ARG A 45 -19.65 -9.86 -0.72
N ILE A 46 -18.85 -10.93 -0.65
CA ILE A 46 -17.56 -10.88 0.03
C ILE A 46 -16.63 -9.84 -0.61
N TRP A 47 -16.75 -9.62 -1.91
CA TRP A 47 -15.99 -8.61 -2.62
C TRP A 47 -16.37 -7.18 -2.27
N ASP A 48 -17.55 -6.96 -1.68
CA ASP A 48 -17.97 -5.63 -1.22
C ASP A 48 -17.08 -5.14 -0.08
N MET A 49 -16.56 -6.03 0.76
CA MET A 49 -15.59 -5.67 1.80
C MET A 49 -14.31 -5.11 1.18
N ARG A 50 -13.81 -5.72 0.09
CA ARG A 50 -12.63 -5.22 -0.62
C ARG A 50 -12.92 -3.92 -1.36
N ARG A 51 -14.03 -3.83 -2.07
CA ARG A 51 -14.44 -2.61 -2.82
C ARG A 51 -14.60 -1.41 -1.90
N ASN A 52 -15.16 -1.61 -0.70
CA ASN A 52 -15.48 -0.55 0.25
C ASN A 52 -14.39 -0.34 1.32
N CYS A 53 -13.26 -0.99 1.21
CA CYS A 53 -12.21 -0.93 2.23
C CYS A 53 -11.69 0.51 2.44
N GLN A 54 -11.53 1.31 1.38
CA GLN A 54 -11.15 2.73 1.50
C GLN A 54 -12.28 3.59 2.09
N GLU A 55 -13.54 3.33 1.70
CA GLU A 55 -14.69 4.04 2.28
C GLU A 55 -14.85 3.75 3.78
N SER A 56 -14.49 2.55 4.22
CA SER A 56 -14.52 2.20 5.65
C SER A 56 -13.58 3.05 6.50
N VAL A 57 -12.53 3.61 5.92
CA VAL A 57 -11.62 4.57 6.61
C VAL A 57 -12.36 5.82 7.06
N ARG A 58 -13.39 6.26 6.32
CA ARG A 58 -14.23 7.42 6.68
C ARG A 58 -15.02 7.21 7.95
N LEU A 59 -15.26 5.96 8.35
CA LEU A 59 -15.87 5.64 9.65
C LEU A 59 -14.92 5.92 10.83
N ILE A 60 -13.61 6.00 10.55
CA ILE A 60 -12.58 6.29 11.56
C ILE A 60 -12.24 7.78 11.53
N SER A 61 -12.06 8.36 10.36
CA SER A 61 -11.69 9.75 10.17
C SER A 61 -12.21 10.29 8.84
N LEU A 62 -12.82 11.47 8.86
CA LEU A 62 -13.26 12.16 7.65
C LEU A 62 -12.08 12.67 6.81
N VAL A 63 -10.94 12.91 7.44
CA VAL A 63 -9.70 13.32 6.78
C VAL A 63 -8.68 12.22 6.94
N SER A 64 -8.20 11.71 5.84
CA SER A 64 -7.13 10.71 5.78
C SER A 64 -6.15 11.01 4.66
N LEU A 65 -4.94 10.51 4.81
CA LEU A 65 -3.90 10.54 3.79
C LEU A 65 -3.52 9.10 3.44
N THR A 66 -3.55 8.77 2.17
CA THR A 66 -3.00 7.50 1.69
C THR A 66 -1.64 7.77 1.08
N ASP A 67 -0.63 7.12 1.61
CA ASP A 67 0.69 7.04 1.03
C ASP A 67 0.89 5.70 0.32
N ASP A 68 1.79 5.68 -0.65
CA ASP A 68 2.04 4.57 -1.55
C ASP A 68 3.56 4.35 -1.59
N VAL A 69 4.01 3.20 -1.09
CA VAL A 69 5.40 2.79 -1.16
C VAL A 69 5.51 1.38 -1.74
N VAL A 70 6.60 1.11 -2.43
CA VAL A 70 6.88 -0.24 -2.93
C VAL A 70 8.17 -0.76 -2.30
N VAL A 71 8.17 -2.03 -1.93
CA VAL A 71 9.32 -2.72 -1.35
C VAL A 71 9.51 -4.09 -2.03
N PRO A 72 10.71 -4.68 -1.97
CA PRO A 72 10.90 -6.05 -2.44
C PRO A 72 9.89 -7.00 -1.78
N VAL A 73 9.33 -7.95 -2.56
CA VAL A 73 8.23 -8.82 -2.11
C VAL A 73 8.59 -9.61 -0.83
N ASN A 74 9.85 -10.06 -0.72
CA ASN A 74 10.34 -10.75 0.48
C ASN A 74 10.43 -9.86 1.73
N GLU A 75 10.40 -8.53 1.57
CA GLU A 75 10.50 -7.56 2.66
C GLU A 75 9.12 -7.06 3.15
N ILE A 76 8.02 -7.43 2.47
CA ILE A 76 6.67 -6.93 2.79
C ILE A 76 6.29 -7.19 4.25
N ALA A 77 6.44 -8.43 4.72
CA ALA A 77 6.03 -8.78 6.08
C ALA A 77 6.84 -8.02 7.14
N GLY A 78 8.14 -7.83 6.90
CA GLY A 78 9.02 -7.01 7.76
C GLY A 78 8.61 -5.55 7.75
N THR A 79 8.30 -5.02 6.57
CA THR A 79 7.89 -3.63 6.37
C THR A 79 6.55 -3.34 7.06
N ILE A 80 5.56 -4.21 6.91
CA ILE A 80 4.27 -4.04 7.60
C ILE A 80 4.48 -4.00 9.12
N LYS A 81 5.25 -4.94 9.68
CA LYS A 81 5.57 -4.96 11.12
C LYS A 81 6.28 -3.69 11.57
N PHE A 82 7.22 -3.20 10.77
CA PHE A 82 7.94 -1.95 11.03
C PHE A 82 6.98 -0.76 11.05
N ILE A 83 6.13 -0.60 10.01
CA ILE A 83 5.17 0.50 9.89
C ILE A 83 4.17 0.48 11.04
N MET A 84 3.62 -0.68 11.39
CA MET A 84 2.71 -0.80 12.53
C MET A 84 3.37 -0.41 13.85
N LYS A 85 4.61 -0.86 14.07
CA LYS A 85 5.38 -0.52 15.27
C LYS A 85 5.71 0.96 15.38
N ILE A 86 6.13 1.62 14.30
CA ILE A 86 6.37 3.07 14.34
C ILE A 86 5.07 3.84 14.50
N GLY A 87 3.96 3.34 13.91
CA GLY A 87 2.64 3.94 14.03
C GLY A 87 2.19 4.12 15.49
N GLU A 88 2.61 3.23 16.40
CA GLU A 88 2.31 3.33 17.83
C GLU A 88 2.91 4.60 18.50
N LYS A 89 3.91 5.23 17.89
CA LYS A 89 4.52 6.48 18.38
C LYS A 89 3.70 7.72 18.05
N TYR A 90 2.73 7.60 17.14
CA TYR A 90 2.00 8.73 16.59
C TYR A 90 0.55 8.74 17.06
N PRO A 91 -0.05 9.93 17.22
CA PRO A 91 -1.40 10.09 17.77
C PRO A 91 -2.52 9.86 16.74
N PHE A 92 -2.24 9.15 15.68
CA PHE A 92 -3.20 8.84 14.62
C PHE A 92 -3.20 7.34 14.27
N PRO A 93 -4.37 6.78 13.96
CA PRO A 93 -4.46 5.41 13.48
C PRO A 93 -3.76 5.22 12.13
N VAL A 94 -2.98 4.14 12.03
CA VAL A 94 -2.34 3.69 10.79
C VAL A 94 -3.05 2.43 10.31
N LYS A 95 -3.44 2.40 9.03
CA LYS A 95 -4.01 1.23 8.35
C LYS A 95 -3.16 0.92 7.14
N ILE A 96 -3.09 -0.35 6.77
CA ILE A 96 -2.32 -0.79 5.61
C ILE A 96 -3.21 -1.65 4.72
N ASN A 97 -3.26 -1.30 3.45
CA ASN A 97 -3.71 -2.17 2.37
C ASN A 97 -2.49 -2.50 1.50
N ALA A 98 -2.48 -3.64 0.83
CA ALA A 98 -1.31 -4.03 0.05
C ALA A 98 -1.69 -4.85 -1.17
N HIS A 99 -0.92 -4.67 -2.25
CA HIS A 99 -0.80 -5.59 -3.36
C HIS A 99 0.43 -6.47 -3.13
N ILE A 100 0.25 -7.58 -2.41
CA ILE A 100 1.38 -8.40 -1.92
C ILE A 100 2.20 -9.00 -3.08
N GLY A 101 1.55 -9.26 -4.23
CA GLY A 101 2.21 -9.87 -5.39
C GLY A 101 3.29 -9.00 -6.05
N ASP A 102 3.22 -7.68 -5.89
CA ASP A 102 4.14 -6.71 -6.49
C ASP A 102 4.86 -5.80 -5.48
N GLY A 103 4.63 -6.01 -4.19
CA GLY A 103 5.34 -5.29 -3.13
C GLY A 103 4.77 -3.91 -2.81
N ASN A 104 3.62 -3.54 -3.35
CA ASN A 104 3.02 -2.23 -3.15
C ASN A 104 2.21 -2.16 -1.84
N LEU A 105 2.51 -1.17 -1.01
CA LEU A 105 1.88 -0.93 0.29
C LEU A 105 1.20 0.43 0.29
N HIS A 106 -0.11 0.45 0.51
CA HIS A 106 -0.88 1.66 0.76
C HIS A 106 -1.02 1.89 2.26
N ILE A 107 -0.38 2.93 2.75
CA ILE A 107 -0.37 3.32 4.15
C ILE A 107 -1.39 4.43 4.34
N VAL A 108 -2.44 4.16 5.10
CA VAL A 108 -3.52 5.10 5.35
C VAL A 108 -3.38 5.67 6.76
N LEU A 109 -3.16 6.98 6.83
CA LEU A 109 -3.07 7.74 8.07
C LEU A 109 -4.40 8.47 8.30
N CYS A 110 -4.98 8.35 9.49
CA CYS A 110 -6.28 8.93 9.83
C CYS A 110 -6.08 10.15 10.75
N LYS A 111 -6.44 11.36 10.28
CA LYS A 111 -6.20 12.60 11.03
C LYS A 111 -6.93 12.65 12.37
N CYS A 112 -8.16 12.13 12.42
CA CYS A 112 -9.04 12.22 13.59
C CYS A 112 -9.16 13.68 14.11
N GLU A 113 -8.94 13.89 15.41
CA GLU A 113 -9.13 15.17 16.10
C GLU A 113 -7.87 16.07 16.10
N LEU A 114 -6.82 15.71 15.37
CA LEU A 114 -5.59 16.52 15.33
C LEU A 114 -5.83 17.85 14.62
N SER A 115 -5.20 18.92 15.12
CA SER A 115 -5.12 20.20 14.41
C SER A 115 -4.36 20.03 13.07
N ASP A 116 -4.52 20.97 12.14
CA ASP A 116 -3.83 20.91 10.85
C ASP A 116 -2.31 20.96 11.04
N GLU A 117 -1.81 21.80 11.92
CA GLU A 117 -0.39 21.95 12.21
C GLU A 117 0.20 20.67 12.84
N GLU A 118 -0.47 20.09 13.84
CA GLU A 118 -0.04 18.83 14.45
C GLU A 118 -0.04 17.69 13.44
N TRP A 119 -1.07 17.62 12.60
CA TRP A 119 -1.19 16.64 11.55
C TRP A 119 -0.04 16.72 10.57
N GLU A 120 0.22 17.87 9.98
CA GLU A 120 1.29 18.08 9.01
C GLU A 120 2.66 17.70 9.57
N ASN A 121 2.99 18.20 10.77
CA ASN A 121 4.26 17.91 11.44
C ASN A 121 4.44 16.41 11.75
N LYS A 122 3.38 15.75 12.21
CA LYS A 122 3.43 14.33 12.57
C LYS A 122 3.48 13.43 11.34
N VAL A 123 2.76 13.78 10.27
CA VAL A 123 2.81 13.06 9.00
C VAL A 123 4.20 13.17 8.37
N GLU A 124 4.82 14.36 8.36
CA GLU A 124 6.18 14.53 7.84
C GLU A 124 7.17 13.65 8.61
N ALA A 125 7.08 13.64 9.94
CA ALA A 125 7.96 12.82 10.78
C ALA A 125 7.75 11.31 10.54
N PHE A 126 6.51 10.87 10.40
CA PHE A 126 6.17 9.48 10.08
C PHE A 126 6.70 9.07 8.71
N HIS A 127 6.46 9.87 7.68
CA HIS A 127 6.95 9.61 6.33
C HIS A 127 8.47 9.51 6.28
N LYS A 128 9.17 10.35 7.02
CA LYS A 128 10.63 10.29 7.12
C LYS A 128 11.11 8.93 7.63
N GLU A 129 10.48 8.37 8.66
CA GLU A 129 10.82 7.03 9.16
C GLU A 129 10.51 5.95 8.11
N VAL A 130 9.32 6.00 7.49
CA VAL A 130 8.90 5.02 6.48
C VAL A 130 9.80 5.04 5.25
N TYR A 131 10.07 6.21 4.68
CA TYR A 131 10.87 6.32 3.47
C TYR A 131 12.33 5.96 3.71
N THR A 132 12.89 6.37 4.86
CA THR A 132 14.25 5.96 5.25
C THR A 132 14.36 4.44 5.32
N TYR A 133 13.39 3.78 5.94
CA TYR A 133 13.35 2.34 6.00
C TYR A 133 13.17 1.70 4.62
N ALA A 134 12.18 2.14 3.85
CA ALA A 134 11.89 1.59 2.52
C ALA A 134 13.11 1.64 1.59
N TYR A 135 13.79 2.79 1.52
CA TYR A 135 15.01 2.92 0.72
C TYR A 135 16.16 2.06 1.23
N SER A 136 16.28 1.86 2.54
CA SER A 136 17.34 1.01 3.12
C SER A 136 17.26 -0.45 2.71
N ILE A 137 16.06 -0.91 2.31
CA ILE A 137 15.78 -2.29 1.88
C ILE A 137 15.55 -2.41 0.36
N GLY A 138 15.84 -1.36 -0.41
CA GLY A 138 15.69 -1.35 -1.87
C GLY A 138 14.30 -0.93 -2.37
N GLY A 139 13.44 -0.43 -1.50
CA GLY A 139 12.12 0.10 -1.85
C GLY A 139 12.16 1.49 -2.50
N ARG A 140 10.99 2.01 -2.84
CA ARG A 140 10.79 3.32 -3.49
C ARG A 140 9.56 4.04 -2.93
N LEU A 141 9.51 5.37 -3.15
CA LEU A 141 8.47 6.31 -2.67
C LEU A 141 7.07 6.05 -3.23
N ALA A 142 6.95 5.44 -4.40
CA ALA A 142 5.66 5.18 -5.02
C ALA A 142 5.72 3.85 -5.78
N GLY A 143 4.70 3.01 -5.57
CA GLY A 143 4.46 1.80 -6.32
C GLY A 143 3.65 2.08 -7.58
N GLU A 144 2.48 2.71 -7.43
CA GLU A 144 1.55 2.92 -8.53
C GLU A 144 0.96 4.34 -8.62
N HIS A 145 0.86 5.09 -7.51
CA HIS A 145 0.23 6.42 -7.51
C HIS A 145 1.10 7.52 -8.12
N GLY A 146 2.40 7.27 -8.27
CA GLY A 146 3.37 8.23 -8.76
C GLY A 146 3.73 9.30 -7.73
N ILE A 147 4.62 10.20 -8.15
CA ILE A 147 5.17 11.27 -7.32
C ILE A 147 4.31 12.54 -7.39
N GLY A 148 3.91 12.90 -8.62
CA GLY A 148 3.15 14.13 -8.87
C GLY A 148 3.87 15.37 -8.37
N ALA A 149 3.08 16.28 -7.77
CA ALA A 149 3.60 17.47 -7.09
C ALA A 149 3.73 17.27 -5.57
N LYS A 150 3.12 16.23 -5.02
CA LYS A 150 3.01 16.04 -3.57
C LYS A 150 4.30 15.52 -2.94
N LYS A 151 5.08 14.72 -3.66
CA LYS A 151 6.28 14.05 -3.18
C LYS A 151 7.57 14.59 -3.83
N LEU A 152 7.57 15.82 -4.35
CA LEU A 152 8.74 16.43 -4.99
C LEU A 152 9.95 16.48 -4.05
N ARG A 153 9.75 16.97 -2.83
CA ARG A 153 10.80 17.08 -1.82
C ARG A 153 11.35 15.71 -1.43
N GLU A 154 10.48 14.75 -1.26
CA GLU A 154 10.84 13.37 -0.93
C GLU A 154 11.60 12.72 -2.08
N MET A 155 11.17 12.95 -3.32
CA MET A 155 11.84 12.45 -4.52
C MET A 155 13.29 12.95 -4.58
N GLU A 156 13.54 14.23 -4.32
CA GLU A 156 14.87 14.82 -4.28
C GLU A 156 15.70 14.31 -3.08
N THR A 157 15.05 14.03 -1.95
CA THR A 157 15.73 13.66 -0.71
C THR A 157 16.16 12.20 -0.69
N TYR A 158 15.31 11.31 -1.18
CA TYR A 158 15.51 9.87 -1.01
C TYR A 158 15.98 9.15 -2.27
N THR A 159 15.69 9.67 -3.47
CA THR A 159 16.09 9.02 -4.70
C THR A 159 17.57 9.24 -4.97
N PRO A 160 18.33 8.17 -5.31
CA PRO A 160 19.74 8.30 -5.64
C PRO A 160 20.01 9.32 -6.74
N ALA A 161 21.01 10.16 -6.56
CA ALA A 161 21.34 11.24 -7.49
C ALA A 161 21.55 10.77 -8.95
N GLY A 162 22.10 9.57 -9.14
CA GLY A 162 22.26 8.97 -10.46
C GLY A 162 20.94 8.62 -11.13
N GLU A 163 19.96 8.12 -10.38
CA GLU A 163 18.62 7.83 -10.89
C GLU A 163 17.91 9.14 -11.29
N LEU A 164 17.97 10.17 -10.44
CA LEU A 164 17.40 11.49 -10.74
C LEU A 164 18.05 12.13 -12.00
N ALA A 165 19.36 12.01 -12.15
CA ALA A 165 20.07 12.53 -13.31
C ALA A 165 19.59 11.87 -14.61
N ILE A 166 19.39 10.56 -14.60
CA ILE A 166 18.86 9.83 -15.77
C ILE A 166 17.44 10.26 -16.07
N MET A 167 16.56 10.35 -15.06
CA MET A 167 15.17 10.78 -15.22
C MET A 167 15.09 12.21 -15.81
N ARG A 168 15.90 13.15 -15.30
CA ARG A 168 15.98 14.52 -15.83
C ARG A 168 16.49 14.55 -17.27
N THR A 169 17.47 13.72 -17.60
CA THR A 169 18.00 13.63 -18.97
C THR A 169 16.92 13.14 -19.94
N ILE A 170 16.16 12.11 -19.56
CA ILE A 170 15.03 11.63 -20.35
C ILE A 170 13.98 12.72 -20.53
N LYS A 171 13.61 13.39 -19.44
CA LYS A 171 12.63 14.49 -19.47
C LYS A 171 13.06 15.61 -20.41
N ALA A 172 14.30 16.08 -20.30
CA ALA A 172 14.83 17.16 -21.14
C ALA A 172 14.89 16.75 -22.64
N ALA A 173 15.21 15.48 -22.93
CA ALA A 173 15.25 14.97 -24.30
C ALA A 173 13.85 14.86 -24.93
N MET A 174 12.85 14.45 -24.15
CA MET A 174 11.47 14.25 -24.63
C MET A 174 10.62 15.52 -24.60
N ASP A 175 10.93 16.46 -23.72
CA ASP A 175 10.19 17.71 -23.51
C ASP A 175 11.16 18.90 -23.36
N PRO A 176 11.87 19.27 -24.44
CA PRO A 176 12.87 20.34 -24.37
C PRO A 176 12.29 21.71 -24.05
N GLN A 177 10.98 21.91 -24.21
CA GLN A 177 10.29 23.16 -23.87
C GLN A 177 9.70 23.15 -22.46
N LEU A 178 9.78 22.04 -21.75
CA LEU A 178 9.27 21.82 -20.38
C LEU A 178 7.79 22.20 -20.20
N ILE A 179 6.98 21.91 -21.22
CA ILE A 179 5.54 22.22 -21.21
C ILE A 179 4.66 21.06 -20.74
N LEU A 180 5.20 19.84 -20.69
CA LEU A 180 4.47 18.66 -20.27
C LEU A 180 4.59 18.49 -18.75
N ASN A 181 3.46 18.55 -18.05
CA ASN A 181 3.38 18.34 -16.59
C ASN A 181 4.44 19.15 -15.79
N PRO A 182 4.51 20.47 -15.92
CA PRO A 182 5.48 21.28 -15.20
C PRO A 182 5.29 21.14 -13.69
N GLY A 183 6.40 21.14 -12.93
CA GLY A 183 6.38 20.99 -11.47
C GLY A 183 5.88 19.63 -10.98
N LYS A 184 6.13 18.57 -11.73
CA LYS A 184 5.81 17.19 -11.36
C LYS A 184 7.09 16.34 -11.32
N ILE A 185 7.17 15.42 -10.38
CA ILE A 185 8.21 14.42 -10.16
C ILE A 185 9.50 15.03 -9.59
N PHE A 186 10.08 16.02 -10.24
CA PHE A 186 11.30 16.76 -9.83
C PHE A 186 11.34 18.15 -10.47
N ASP A 187 12.10 19.04 -9.88
CA ASP A 187 12.40 20.35 -10.47
C ASP A 187 13.50 20.22 -11.54
N LEU A 188 13.34 20.99 -12.65
CA LEU A 188 14.26 21.03 -13.78
C LEU A 188 14.91 22.41 -13.92
#